data_9be67783e54eb43b44d8929599fba932
#
_entry.id   9be67783e54eb43b44d8929599fba932
#
_cell.length_a   1.000
_cell.length_b   1.000
_cell.length_c   1.000
_cell.angle_alpha   90.00
_cell.angle_beta   90.00
_cell.angle_gamma   90.00
#
_symmetry.space_group_name_H-M   'P 1'
#
loop_
_entity.id
_entity.type
_entity.pdbx_description
1 polymer ?
#
loop_
_entity_poly.entity_id
_entity_poly.type
_entity_poly.pdbx_seq_one_letter_code
_entity_poly.pdbx_strand_id
1 'polypeptide(L)'
;FVIVLDDAYRLVHGRSRISDAVTLTLQRARAEDRTFHIVTASHTSAPIGRERLAGTFGSEVNVEPLSFRAALPFLPGTTPRDFVRSYGTFGGIPNVLRSVDRSVTLSTNIRNLLLEPRAVLADAGRDWIERDVQNPTRYYAVLSALAGGETDWATVHRGVPDLTTSGQVAPYLHRLEGLGLVRTRRSLDAGPRSRSRRYRVSDPFLAFWHRFVLPRLNDTRGDSTSYLNDAIRPSRDDHTHNVFAEICRQFMAHDALGVFGSNARESGSLWGSGYEIDSAGILGSGAAFYGNCFWRQVPHGGETLTALDEAIRENRYGFGREHRQRILFTARPPPRALKRAVAKRHNASIIGPGVLAGMADE
;
A
#
# COMPACT_ATOMS: atom_id res chain seq x y z
N PHE A 1 17.90 -26.80 -20.44
CA PHE A 1 17.37 -25.63 -21.15
C PHE A 1 16.46 -24.84 -20.22
N VAL A 2 16.47 -23.48 -20.35
CA VAL A 2 15.55 -22.59 -19.64
C VAL A 2 14.75 -21.81 -20.68
N ILE A 3 13.42 -21.84 -20.57
CA ILE A 3 12.52 -21.00 -21.36
C ILE A 3 11.88 -19.99 -20.43
N VAL A 4 11.94 -18.72 -20.80
CA VAL A 4 11.27 -17.63 -20.09
C VAL A 4 10.13 -17.10 -20.95
N LEU A 5 8.93 -17.11 -20.40
CA LEU A 5 7.71 -16.57 -21.03
C LEU A 5 7.27 -15.33 -20.25
N ASP A 6 7.50 -14.17 -20.82
CA ASP A 6 7.02 -12.91 -20.24
C ASP A 6 5.56 -12.67 -20.62
N ASP A 7 4.82 -11.96 -19.75
CA ASP A 7 3.37 -11.73 -19.89
C ASP A 7 2.55 -13.02 -20.16
N ALA A 8 2.99 -14.14 -19.59
CA ALA A 8 2.41 -15.47 -19.86
C ALA A 8 0.90 -15.55 -19.61
N TYR A 9 0.33 -14.67 -18.75
CA TYR A 9 -1.12 -14.59 -18.52
C TYR A 9 -1.90 -14.26 -19.80
N ARG A 10 -1.32 -13.50 -20.74
CA ARG A 10 -1.93 -13.18 -22.04
C ARG A 10 -2.09 -14.41 -22.92
N LEU A 11 -1.18 -15.38 -22.75
CA LEU A 11 -1.24 -16.64 -23.48
C LEU A 11 -2.34 -17.58 -22.98
N VAL A 12 -2.79 -17.38 -21.74
CA VAL A 12 -3.84 -18.17 -21.10
C VAL A 12 -5.22 -17.51 -21.27
N HIS A 13 -5.26 -16.20 -21.58
CA HIS A 13 -6.47 -15.46 -21.91
C HIS A 13 -6.87 -15.72 -23.37
N GLY A 14 -7.77 -16.63 -23.56
CA GLY A 14 -8.29 -16.98 -24.88
C GLY A 14 -8.42 -18.49 -25.05
N ARG A 15 -8.80 -18.93 -26.26
CA ARG A 15 -8.85 -20.36 -26.65
C ARG A 15 -7.43 -20.91 -26.98
N SER A 16 -6.41 -20.38 -26.35
CA SER A 16 -5.03 -20.74 -26.61
C SER A 16 -4.75 -22.14 -26.02
N ARG A 17 -4.25 -23.06 -26.83
CA ARG A 17 -3.77 -24.37 -26.43
C ARG A 17 -2.36 -24.32 -25.83
N ILE A 18 -1.88 -23.15 -25.46
CA ILE A 18 -0.48 -22.98 -24.98
C ILE A 18 -0.29 -23.62 -23.60
N SER A 19 -1.29 -23.52 -22.70
CA SER A 19 -1.23 -24.24 -21.43
C SER A 19 -1.07 -25.76 -21.63
N ASP A 20 -1.81 -26.31 -22.59
CA ASP A 20 -1.75 -27.74 -22.92
C ASP A 20 -0.41 -28.09 -23.55
N ALA A 21 0.10 -27.24 -24.45
CA ALA A 21 1.42 -27.42 -25.06
C ALA A 21 2.56 -27.36 -24.03
N VAL A 22 2.51 -26.41 -23.08
CA VAL A 22 3.49 -26.32 -21.98
C VAL A 22 3.45 -27.58 -21.11
N THR A 23 2.25 -28.03 -20.73
CA THR A 23 2.07 -29.23 -19.91
C THR A 23 2.59 -30.47 -20.64
N LEU A 24 2.25 -30.63 -21.92
CA LEU A 24 2.71 -31.75 -22.73
C LEU A 24 4.23 -31.76 -22.93
N THR A 25 4.82 -30.57 -23.13
CA THR A 25 6.28 -30.42 -23.26
C THR A 25 7.00 -30.82 -21.98
N LEU A 26 6.49 -30.40 -20.81
CA LEU A 26 7.04 -30.81 -19.52
C LEU A 26 6.91 -32.30 -19.25
N GLN A 27 5.77 -32.90 -19.63
CA GLN A 27 5.58 -34.36 -19.51
C GLN A 27 6.54 -35.14 -20.39
N ARG A 28 6.74 -34.73 -21.65
CA ARG A 28 7.72 -35.34 -22.57
C ARG A 28 9.15 -35.20 -22.07
N ALA A 29 9.55 -34.00 -21.62
CA ALA A 29 10.89 -33.80 -21.07
C ALA A 29 11.16 -34.70 -19.86
N ARG A 30 10.18 -34.88 -18.98
CA ARG A 30 10.28 -35.81 -17.84
C ARG A 30 10.41 -37.27 -18.30
N ALA A 31 9.66 -37.67 -19.31
CA ALA A 31 9.71 -39.04 -19.85
C ALA A 31 11.05 -39.34 -20.54
N GLU A 32 11.73 -38.32 -21.06
CA GLU A 32 13.03 -38.42 -21.73
C GLU A 32 14.22 -38.14 -20.79
N ASP A 33 13.98 -38.01 -19.47
CA ASP A 33 14.98 -37.66 -18.43
C ASP A 33 15.78 -36.37 -18.77
N ARG A 34 15.12 -35.40 -19.41
CA ARG A 34 15.74 -34.13 -19.77
C ARG A 34 15.42 -33.05 -18.74
N THR A 35 16.46 -32.38 -18.23
CA THR A 35 16.31 -31.24 -17.37
C THR A 35 15.83 -30.03 -18.19
N PHE A 36 14.64 -29.55 -17.85
CA PHE A 36 13.97 -28.46 -18.53
C PHE A 36 13.29 -27.53 -17.51
N HIS A 37 13.58 -26.24 -17.59
CA HIS A 37 13.00 -25.23 -16.72
C HIS A 37 12.14 -24.28 -17.53
N ILE A 38 10.92 -24.03 -17.08
CA ILE A 38 10.05 -22.99 -17.60
C ILE A 38 9.82 -21.95 -16.50
N VAL A 39 10.15 -20.71 -16.79
CA VAL A 39 9.87 -19.54 -15.95
C VAL A 39 8.79 -18.72 -16.65
N THR A 40 7.67 -18.49 -15.98
CA THR A 40 6.63 -17.56 -16.49
C THR A 40 6.62 -16.31 -15.64
N ALA A 41 6.64 -15.16 -16.27
CA ALA A 41 6.42 -13.86 -15.61
C ALA A 41 5.05 -13.31 -15.98
N SER A 42 4.44 -12.58 -15.04
CA SER A 42 3.17 -11.90 -15.24
C SER A 42 3.11 -10.67 -14.35
N HIS A 43 2.63 -9.55 -14.86
CA HIS A 43 2.47 -8.31 -14.08
C HIS A 43 1.14 -8.26 -13.32
N THR A 44 0.30 -9.27 -13.43
CA THR A 44 -1.00 -9.34 -12.76
C THR A 44 -1.09 -10.56 -11.86
N SER A 45 -1.61 -10.36 -10.67
CA SER A 45 -2.01 -11.42 -9.75
C SER A 45 -3.41 -11.98 -10.05
N ALA A 46 -4.01 -11.60 -11.18
CA ALA A 46 -5.35 -12.03 -11.55
C ALA A 46 -5.46 -13.56 -11.60
N PRO A 47 -6.49 -14.15 -10.95
CA PRO A 47 -6.69 -15.61 -10.89
C PRO A 47 -6.87 -16.28 -12.25
N ILE A 48 -7.19 -15.52 -13.27
CA ILE A 48 -7.69 -15.98 -14.58
C ILE A 48 -6.67 -16.85 -15.34
N GLY A 49 -5.37 -16.72 -15.04
CA GLY A 49 -4.35 -17.63 -15.60
C GLY A 49 -3.83 -18.64 -14.57
N ARG A 50 -4.01 -18.32 -13.29
CA ARG A 50 -3.46 -19.08 -12.16
C ARG A 50 -4.13 -20.45 -12.03
N GLU A 51 -5.47 -20.51 -12.17
CA GLU A 51 -6.22 -21.76 -12.07
C GLU A 51 -5.87 -22.77 -13.19
N ARG A 52 -5.60 -22.27 -14.41
CA ARG A 52 -5.25 -23.12 -15.56
C ARG A 52 -3.80 -23.61 -15.54
N LEU A 53 -2.92 -22.88 -14.86
CA LEU A 53 -1.51 -23.25 -14.69
C LEU A 53 -1.25 -23.82 -13.28
N ALA A 54 -2.25 -23.82 -12.39
CA ALA A 54 -2.15 -24.41 -11.06
C ALA A 54 -1.78 -25.90 -11.18
N GLY A 55 -0.74 -26.30 -10.45
CA GLY A 55 -0.20 -27.66 -10.50
C GLY A 55 0.78 -27.95 -11.66
N THR A 56 0.94 -27.02 -12.62
CA THR A 56 1.94 -27.13 -13.69
C THR A 56 3.32 -26.66 -13.22
N PHE A 57 3.38 -25.67 -12.34
CA PHE A 57 4.61 -25.08 -11.80
C PHE A 57 4.86 -25.54 -10.36
N GLY A 58 6.12 -25.82 -10.03
CA GLY A 58 6.53 -26.30 -8.70
C GLY A 58 6.64 -25.18 -7.64
N SER A 59 6.79 -23.92 -8.07
CA SER A 59 6.92 -22.78 -7.16
C SER A 59 6.38 -21.49 -7.79
N GLU A 60 5.94 -20.58 -6.95
CA GLU A 60 5.49 -19.26 -7.34
C GLU A 60 6.22 -18.20 -6.50
N VAL A 61 6.72 -17.15 -7.16
CA VAL A 61 7.36 -16.01 -6.52
C VAL A 61 6.51 -14.78 -6.80
N ASN A 62 5.99 -14.16 -5.76
CA ASN A 62 5.30 -12.88 -5.85
C ASN A 62 6.30 -11.74 -5.64
N VAL A 63 6.50 -10.91 -6.66
CA VAL A 63 7.40 -9.75 -6.60
C VAL A 63 6.59 -8.52 -6.25
N GLU A 64 6.62 -8.14 -4.98
CA GLU A 64 5.95 -6.94 -4.49
C GLU A 64 6.77 -5.68 -4.79
N PRO A 65 6.14 -4.49 -4.88
CA PRO A 65 6.85 -3.23 -4.87
C PRO A 65 7.78 -3.12 -3.66
N LEU A 66 8.86 -2.35 -3.78
CA LEU A 66 9.80 -2.11 -2.68
C LEU A 66 9.08 -1.52 -1.47
N SER A 67 9.36 -2.06 -0.29
CA SER A 67 8.91 -1.46 0.98
C SER A 67 9.52 -0.06 1.16
N PHE A 68 8.97 0.72 2.09
CA PHE A 68 9.50 2.04 2.40
C PHE A 68 11.03 2.02 2.63
N ARG A 69 11.50 1.11 3.48
CA ARG A 69 12.92 1.00 3.82
C ARG A 69 13.79 0.60 2.61
N ALA A 70 13.30 -0.33 1.80
CA ALA A 70 14.01 -0.76 0.60
C ALA A 70 14.03 0.33 -0.51
N ALA A 71 13.06 1.24 -0.53
CA ALA A 71 12.98 2.33 -1.49
C ALA A 71 13.85 3.55 -1.12
N LEU A 72 14.30 3.69 0.12
CA LEU A 72 15.09 4.85 0.59
C LEU A 72 16.28 5.23 -0.32
N PRO A 73 17.09 4.28 -0.85
CA PRO A 73 18.21 4.62 -1.71
C PRO A 73 17.83 5.36 -3.00
N PHE A 74 16.57 5.32 -3.39
CA PHE A 74 16.06 5.92 -4.63
C PHE A 74 15.33 7.25 -4.40
N LEU A 75 15.03 7.61 -3.15
CA LEU A 75 14.16 8.73 -2.82
C LEU A 75 14.95 10.01 -2.51
N PRO A 76 14.45 11.20 -2.91
CA PRO A 76 14.99 12.47 -2.44
C PRO A 76 14.51 12.74 -1.02
N GLY A 77 15.41 13.30 -0.21
CA GLY A 77 15.08 13.69 1.16
C GLY A 77 16.33 14.00 1.96
N THR A 78 16.19 14.84 2.95
CA THR A 78 17.25 15.19 3.91
C THR A 78 16.93 14.74 5.32
N THR A 79 15.65 14.56 5.60
CA THR A 79 15.16 14.07 6.89
C THR A 79 14.35 12.79 6.73
N PRO A 80 14.24 11.95 7.77
CA PRO A 80 13.39 10.76 7.74
C PRO A 80 11.94 11.06 7.35
N ARG A 81 11.44 12.24 7.74
CA ARG A 81 10.10 12.70 7.38
C ARG A 81 9.97 13.04 5.89
N ASP A 82 11.01 13.60 5.28
CA ASP A 82 11.02 13.87 3.84
C ASP A 82 11.00 12.58 3.03
N PHE A 83 11.71 11.54 3.47
CA PHE A 83 11.64 10.22 2.84
C PHE A 83 10.23 9.62 2.86
N VAL A 84 9.48 9.77 3.97
CA VAL A 84 8.07 9.35 4.02
C VAL A 84 7.22 10.09 2.97
N ARG A 85 7.41 11.41 2.82
CA ARG A 85 6.72 12.20 1.79
C ARG A 85 7.08 11.76 0.37
N SER A 86 8.36 11.49 0.15
CA SER A 86 8.87 11.05 -1.15
C SER A 86 8.31 9.66 -1.51
N TYR A 87 8.29 8.73 -0.56
CA TYR A 87 7.67 7.42 -0.73
C TYR A 87 6.16 7.53 -0.96
N GLY A 88 5.49 8.44 -0.25
CA GLY A 88 4.07 8.74 -0.46
C GLY A 88 3.75 9.26 -1.86
N THR A 89 4.73 9.87 -2.53
CA THR A 89 4.60 10.40 -3.89
C THR A 89 4.97 9.37 -4.96
N PHE A 90 6.11 8.67 -4.80
CA PHE A 90 6.68 7.82 -5.85
C PHE A 90 6.50 6.32 -5.59
N GLY A 91 6.00 5.93 -4.41
CA GLY A 91 5.75 4.52 -4.08
C GLY A 91 7.01 3.66 -4.06
N GLY A 92 6.81 2.36 -4.29
CA GLY A 92 7.86 1.35 -4.28
C GLY A 92 8.12 0.68 -5.63
N ILE A 93 7.53 1.14 -6.73
CA ILE A 93 7.70 0.52 -8.05
C ILE A 93 9.04 0.90 -8.66
N PRO A 94 9.95 -0.07 -8.93
CA PRO A 94 11.30 0.22 -9.37
C PRO A 94 11.39 1.10 -10.62
N ASN A 95 10.48 0.90 -11.58
CA ASN A 95 10.46 1.69 -12.81
C ASN A 95 10.13 3.18 -12.56
N VAL A 96 9.27 3.47 -11.60
CA VAL A 96 8.98 4.85 -11.15
C VAL A 96 10.18 5.42 -10.43
N LEU A 97 10.75 4.68 -9.49
CA LEU A 97 11.87 5.11 -8.65
C LEU A 97 13.14 5.42 -9.47
N ARG A 98 13.39 4.70 -10.56
CA ARG A 98 14.52 4.97 -11.48
C ARG A 98 14.45 6.35 -12.15
N SER A 99 13.28 6.94 -12.28
CA SER A 99 13.09 8.27 -12.87
C SER A 99 13.34 9.40 -11.88
N VAL A 100 13.41 9.10 -10.58
CA VAL A 100 13.52 10.10 -9.52
C VAL A 100 14.96 10.64 -9.43
N ASP A 101 15.12 11.95 -9.49
CA ASP A 101 16.39 12.64 -9.27
C ASP A 101 16.56 12.98 -7.79
N ARG A 102 17.52 12.32 -7.14
CA ARG A 102 17.82 12.49 -5.72
C ARG A 102 18.53 13.82 -5.42
N SER A 103 19.11 14.47 -6.42
CA SER A 103 19.87 15.72 -6.26
C SER A 103 18.96 16.94 -6.13
N VAL A 104 17.67 16.81 -6.50
CA VAL A 104 16.71 17.90 -6.45
C VAL A 104 15.62 17.63 -5.43
N THR A 105 14.85 18.68 -5.09
CA THR A 105 13.79 18.58 -4.09
C THR A 105 12.63 17.70 -4.56
N LEU A 106 11.85 17.18 -3.62
CA LEU A 106 10.61 16.46 -3.91
C LEU A 106 9.66 17.30 -4.80
N SER A 107 9.53 18.60 -4.53
CA SER A 107 8.67 19.51 -5.31
C SER A 107 9.16 19.65 -6.75
N THR A 108 10.46 19.70 -6.95
CA THR A 108 11.07 19.74 -8.29
C THR A 108 10.83 18.43 -9.05
N ASN A 109 11.01 17.28 -8.38
CA ASN A 109 10.69 15.99 -8.98
C ASN A 109 9.21 15.87 -9.37
N ILE A 110 8.27 16.25 -8.47
CA ILE A 110 6.84 16.25 -8.78
C ILE A 110 6.56 17.06 -10.03
N ARG A 111 7.05 18.30 -10.10
CA ARG A 111 6.85 19.16 -11.26
C ARG A 111 7.41 18.53 -12.53
N ASN A 112 8.68 18.15 -12.53
CA ASN A 112 9.39 17.73 -13.74
C ASN A 112 8.95 16.34 -14.24
N LEU A 113 8.60 15.43 -13.33
CA LEU A 113 8.27 14.05 -13.69
C LEU A 113 6.78 13.81 -13.91
N LEU A 114 5.90 14.67 -13.37
CA LEU A 114 4.46 14.40 -13.31
C LEU A 114 3.60 15.54 -13.88
N LEU A 115 4.03 16.81 -13.79
CA LEU A 115 3.14 17.95 -14.06
C LEU A 115 3.51 18.73 -15.32
N GLU A 116 4.76 18.69 -15.75
CA GLU A 116 5.21 19.36 -16.97
C GLU A 116 4.64 18.67 -18.22
N PRO A 117 4.42 19.41 -19.31
CA PRO A 117 4.03 18.81 -20.58
C PRO A 117 5.01 17.71 -21.02
N ARG A 118 4.50 16.51 -21.31
CA ARG A 118 5.30 15.33 -21.70
C ARG A 118 6.24 14.81 -20.61
N ALA A 119 5.94 15.09 -19.34
CA ALA A 119 6.69 14.51 -18.23
C ALA A 119 6.64 12.98 -18.28
N VAL A 120 7.78 12.33 -18.01
CA VAL A 120 8.00 10.89 -18.25
C VAL A 120 7.02 9.99 -17.47
N LEU A 121 6.49 10.45 -16.34
CA LEU A 121 5.51 9.71 -15.52
C LEU A 121 4.09 10.31 -15.61
N ALA A 122 3.86 11.30 -16.47
CA ALA A 122 2.55 11.95 -16.57
C ALA A 122 1.43 10.96 -16.94
N ASP A 123 1.68 10.06 -17.86
CA ASP A 123 0.69 9.07 -18.32
C ASP A 123 0.83 7.69 -17.66
N ALA A 124 1.79 7.50 -16.75
CA ALA A 124 2.09 6.19 -16.17
C ALA A 124 0.87 5.51 -15.52
N GLY A 125 -0.01 6.27 -14.86
CA GLY A 125 -1.22 5.70 -14.26
C GLY A 125 -2.26 5.27 -15.30
N ARG A 126 -2.29 5.88 -16.48
CA ARG A 126 -3.11 5.42 -17.61
C ARG A 126 -2.59 4.12 -18.17
N ASP A 127 -1.30 4.03 -18.42
CA ASP A 127 -0.66 2.85 -19.02
C ASP A 127 -0.90 1.59 -18.19
N TRP A 128 -0.94 1.73 -16.86
CA TRP A 128 -1.18 0.59 -15.96
C TRP A 128 -2.60 0.06 -16.01
N ILE A 129 -3.56 0.88 -16.39
CA ILE A 129 -4.98 0.50 -16.43
C ILE A 129 -5.38 0.10 -17.86
N GLU A 130 -5.04 0.93 -18.85
CA GLU A 130 -5.50 0.76 -20.25
C GLU A 130 -4.93 -0.50 -20.90
N ARG A 131 -3.78 -0.99 -20.41
CA ARG A 131 -3.21 -2.26 -20.85
C ARG A 131 -4.13 -3.46 -20.63
N ASP A 132 -4.92 -3.44 -19.54
CA ASP A 132 -5.62 -4.61 -19.03
C ASP A 132 -7.14 -4.47 -18.98
N VAL A 133 -7.68 -3.29 -19.27
CA VAL A 133 -9.12 -3.05 -19.26
C VAL A 133 -9.58 -2.31 -20.50
N GLN A 134 -10.75 -2.71 -20.98
CA GLN A 134 -11.50 -1.95 -21.97
C GLN A 134 -12.39 -0.93 -21.25
N ASN A 135 -12.61 0.26 -21.86
CA ASN A 135 -13.43 1.34 -21.27
C ASN A 135 -12.97 1.77 -19.88
N PRO A 136 -11.77 2.37 -19.72
CA PRO A 136 -11.14 2.61 -18.42
C PRO A 136 -11.82 3.70 -17.57
N THR A 137 -12.76 4.47 -18.10
CA THR A 137 -13.35 5.65 -17.42
C THR A 137 -13.89 5.35 -16.02
N ARG A 138 -14.63 4.25 -15.85
CA ARG A 138 -15.16 3.86 -14.53
C ARG A 138 -14.09 3.34 -13.58
N TYR A 139 -13.05 2.69 -14.13
CA TYR A 139 -11.89 2.27 -13.33
C TYR A 139 -11.13 3.49 -12.78
N TYR A 140 -10.96 4.54 -13.61
CA TYR A 140 -10.39 5.81 -13.14
C TYR A 140 -11.23 6.44 -12.03
N ALA A 141 -12.56 6.46 -12.17
CA ALA A 141 -13.44 6.99 -11.13
C ALA A 141 -13.32 6.22 -9.82
N VAL A 142 -13.28 4.87 -9.86
CA VAL A 142 -13.08 4.03 -8.68
C VAL A 142 -11.71 4.31 -8.02
N LEU A 143 -10.64 4.35 -8.81
CA LEU A 143 -9.29 4.63 -8.27
C LEU A 143 -9.18 6.05 -7.73
N SER A 144 -9.81 7.04 -8.36
CA SER A 144 -9.85 8.41 -7.86
C SER A 144 -10.63 8.51 -6.54
N ALA A 145 -11.74 7.78 -6.39
CA ALA A 145 -12.47 7.71 -5.12
C ALA A 145 -11.63 7.07 -3.99
N LEU A 146 -10.73 6.14 -4.32
CA LEU A 146 -9.81 5.48 -3.39
C LEU A 146 -8.52 6.28 -3.16
N ALA A 147 -8.17 7.21 -4.03
CA ALA A 147 -6.90 7.95 -3.97
C ALA A 147 -6.80 8.90 -2.75
N GLY A 148 -7.95 9.23 -2.12
CA GLY A 148 -8.01 9.99 -0.87
C GLY A 148 -7.55 9.20 0.36
N GLY A 149 -7.47 7.89 0.29
CA GLY A 149 -7.10 7.01 1.38
C GLY A 149 -7.96 5.75 1.46
N GLU A 150 -7.76 4.98 2.51
CA GLU A 150 -8.54 3.77 2.77
C GLU A 150 -9.99 4.12 3.10
N THR A 151 -10.93 3.51 2.40
CA THR A 151 -12.34 3.83 2.53
C THR A 151 -13.26 2.63 2.35
N ASP A 152 -14.51 2.77 2.76
CA ASP A 152 -15.52 1.74 2.65
C ASP A 152 -16.21 1.72 1.27
N TRP A 153 -16.96 0.67 1.03
CA TRP A 153 -17.74 0.45 -0.18
C TRP A 153 -18.72 1.59 -0.51
N ALA A 154 -19.41 2.12 0.49
CA ALA A 154 -20.42 3.16 0.32
C ALA A 154 -19.77 4.47 -0.16
N THR A 155 -18.60 4.79 0.35
CA THR A 155 -17.83 5.96 -0.06
C THR A 155 -17.30 5.81 -1.48
N VAL A 156 -16.80 4.61 -1.87
CA VAL A 156 -16.40 4.33 -3.25
C VAL A 156 -17.60 4.52 -4.18
N HIS A 157 -18.76 3.96 -3.85
CA HIS A 157 -19.97 4.10 -4.66
C HIS A 157 -20.36 5.57 -4.88
N ARG A 158 -20.35 6.39 -3.83
CA ARG A 158 -20.65 7.83 -3.94
C ARG A 158 -19.66 8.59 -4.83
N GLY A 159 -18.41 8.14 -4.89
CA GLY A 159 -17.35 8.76 -5.70
C GLY A 159 -17.36 8.36 -7.18
N VAL A 160 -18.18 7.39 -7.59
CA VAL A 160 -18.24 6.93 -8.98
C VAL A 160 -19.53 7.40 -9.65
N PRO A 161 -19.45 8.34 -10.62
CA PRO A 161 -20.61 8.79 -11.36
C PRO A 161 -21.34 7.65 -12.07
N ASP A 162 -22.63 7.82 -12.35
CA ASP A 162 -23.48 6.93 -13.15
C ASP A 162 -23.69 5.51 -12.59
N LEU A 163 -23.30 5.23 -11.37
CA LEU A 163 -23.67 4.02 -10.66
C LEU A 163 -24.90 4.25 -9.79
N THR A 164 -26.03 3.65 -10.18
CA THR A 164 -27.31 3.82 -9.48
C THR A 164 -27.45 2.94 -8.26
N THR A 165 -26.73 1.83 -8.21
CA THR A 165 -26.74 0.88 -7.09
C THR A 165 -25.30 0.56 -6.64
N SER A 166 -25.13 0.36 -5.34
CA SER A 166 -23.83 0.02 -4.77
C SER A 166 -23.26 -1.30 -5.32
N GLY A 167 -24.13 -2.26 -5.68
CA GLY A 167 -23.70 -3.52 -6.29
C GLY A 167 -22.92 -3.38 -7.59
N GLN A 168 -23.15 -2.30 -8.35
CA GLN A 168 -22.47 -2.04 -9.61
C GLN A 168 -20.98 -1.70 -9.45
N VAL A 169 -20.51 -1.36 -8.25
CA VAL A 169 -19.07 -1.13 -7.97
C VAL A 169 -18.29 -2.46 -7.90
N ALA A 170 -18.95 -3.56 -7.51
CA ALA A 170 -18.31 -4.85 -7.26
C ALA A 170 -17.41 -5.36 -8.40
N PRO A 171 -17.86 -5.39 -9.66
CA PRO A 171 -17.03 -5.89 -10.76
C PRO A 171 -15.75 -5.09 -10.96
N TYR A 172 -15.81 -3.76 -10.76
CA TYR A 172 -14.64 -2.88 -10.92
C TYR A 172 -13.62 -3.12 -9.79
N LEU A 173 -14.08 -3.17 -8.52
CA LEU A 173 -13.21 -3.46 -7.38
C LEU A 173 -12.58 -4.85 -7.52
N HIS A 174 -13.36 -5.86 -7.87
CA HIS A 174 -12.85 -7.22 -8.05
C HIS A 174 -11.79 -7.30 -9.18
N ARG A 175 -12.04 -6.62 -10.30
CA ARG A 175 -11.07 -6.55 -11.39
C ARG A 175 -9.81 -5.83 -10.98
N LEU A 176 -9.92 -4.67 -10.30
CA LEU A 176 -8.77 -3.90 -9.81
C LEU A 176 -7.96 -4.66 -8.73
N GLU A 177 -8.62 -5.43 -7.87
CA GLU A 177 -7.94 -6.36 -6.95
C GLU A 177 -7.19 -7.44 -7.71
N GLY A 178 -7.82 -8.07 -8.70
CA GLY A 178 -7.19 -9.07 -9.55
C GLY A 178 -5.98 -8.53 -10.32
N LEU A 179 -5.98 -7.25 -10.68
CA LEU A 179 -4.84 -6.57 -11.30
C LEU A 179 -3.78 -6.10 -10.27
N GLY A 180 -4.03 -6.27 -8.97
CA GLY A 180 -3.13 -5.81 -7.93
C GLY A 180 -3.12 -4.28 -7.71
N LEU A 181 -4.04 -3.54 -8.33
CA LEU A 181 -4.13 -2.07 -8.26
C LEU A 181 -4.90 -1.59 -7.03
N VAL A 182 -5.76 -2.44 -6.48
CA VAL A 182 -6.53 -2.19 -5.24
C VAL A 182 -6.26 -3.32 -4.26
N ARG A 183 -6.15 -2.99 -2.99
CA ARG A 183 -6.10 -3.94 -1.89
C ARG A 183 -7.31 -3.79 -0.99
N THR A 184 -7.93 -4.92 -0.64
CA THR A 184 -8.98 -5.00 0.36
C THR A 184 -8.39 -5.34 1.71
N ARG A 185 -8.90 -4.69 2.75
CA ARG A 185 -8.56 -4.98 4.13
C ARG A 185 -9.81 -5.30 4.94
N ARG A 186 -9.65 -6.18 5.91
CA ARG A 186 -10.63 -6.46 6.94
C ARG A 186 -10.04 -6.10 8.30
N SER A 187 -10.88 -5.68 9.23
CA SER A 187 -10.45 -5.54 10.62
C SER A 187 -9.96 -6.90 11.15
N LEU A 188 -8.87 -6.93 11.92
CA LEU A 188 -8.30 -8.17 12.46
C LEU A 188 -9.26 -8.92 13.39
N ASP A 189 -10.21 -8.20 14.01
CA ASP A 189 -11.26 -8.78 14.85
C ASP A 189 -12.54 -9.12 14.07
N ALA A 190 -12.55 -8.91 12.75
CA ALA A 190 -13.70 -9.20 11.91
C ALA A 190 -13.96 -10.69 11.81
N GLY A 191 -15.17 -11.12 12.19
CA GLY A 191 -15.60 -12.51 12.03
C GLY A 191 -15.58 -12.95 10.55
N PRO A 192 -15.55 -14.27 10.28
CA PRO A 192 -15.45 -14.82 8.92
C PRO A 192 -16.54 -14.33 7.95
N ARG A 193 -17.73 -14.00 8.48
CA ARG A 193 -18.89 -13.51 7.71
C ARG A 193 -19.00 -11.99 7.67
N SER A 194 -18.05 -11.25 8.24
CA SER A 194 -18.09 -9.78 8.26
C SER A 194 -18.04 -9.23 6.84
N ARG A 195 -18.96 -8.29 6.55
CA ARG A 195 -18.98 -7.51 5.30
C ARG A 195 -18.22 -6.20 5.42
N SER A 196 -17.74 -5.85 6.62
CA SER A 196 -16.96 -4.66 6.84
C SER A 196 -15.60 -4.80 6.17
N ARG A 197 -15.43 -4.14 5.03
CA ARG A 197 -14.21 -4.10 4.26
C ARG A 197 -13.84 -2.67 3.97
N ARG A 198 -12.56 -2.40 3.95
CA ARG A 198 -11.99 -1.15 3.46
C ARG A 198 -11.13 -1.43 2.24
N TYR A 199 -11.13 -0.50 1.31
CA TYR A 199 -10.43 -0.58 0.04
C TYR A 199 -9.44 0.56 -0.05
N ARG A 200 -8.29 0.31 -0.64
CA ARG A 200 -7.28 1.33 -0.93
C ARG A 200 -6.55 1.04 -2.23
N VAL A 201 -5.99 2.06 -2.84
CA VAL A 201 -5.03 1.89 -3.93
C VAL A 201 -3.79 1.18 -3.39
N SER A 202 -3.27 0.21 -4.12
CA SER A 202 -2.17 -0.67 -3.65
C SER A 202 -0.86 0.06 -3.48
N ASP A 203 -0.50 0.91 -4.44
CA ASP A 203 0.77 1.62 -4.47
C ASP A 203 0.59 3.13 -4.22
N PRO A 204 1.43 3.75 -3.38
CA PRO A 204 1.35 5.18 -3.10
C PRO A 204 1.47 6.07 -4.35
N PHE A 205 2.32 5.71 -5.33
CA PHE A 205 2.44 6.47 -6.56
C PHE A 205 1.14 6.49 -7.35
N LEU A 206 0.48 5.35 -7.50
CA LEU A 206 -0.79 5.27 -8.21
C LEU A 206 -1.88 6.09 -7.48
N ALA A 207 -1.91 6.05 -6.15
CA ALA A 207 -2.81 6.88 -5.36
C ALA A 207 -2.51 8.38 -5.54
N PHE A 208 -1.23 8.79 -5.51
CA PHE A 208 -0.82 10.16 -5.77
C PHE A 208 -1.20 10.60 -7.19
N TRP A 209 -0.97 9.73 -8.18
CA TRP A 209 -1.27 10.00 -9.57
C TRP A 209 -2.77 10.26 -9.79
N HIS A 210 -3.64 9.39 -9.27
CA HIS A 210 -5.10 9.56 -9.39
C HIS A 210 -5.61 10.79 -8.64
N ARG A 211 -5.00 11.13 -7.51
CA ARG A 211 -5.41 12.27 -6.70
C ARG A 211 -5.01 13.61 -7.30
N PHE A 212 -3.81 13.69 -7.89
CA PHE A 212 -3.20 14.98 -8.26
C PHE A 212 -2.82 15.08 -9.74
N VAL A 213 -2.34 14.01 -10.36
CA VAL A 213 -1.86 14.07 -11.75
C VAL A 213 -3.03 13.94 -12.73
N LEU A 214 -3.90 12.98 -12.55
CA LEU A 214 -5.07 12.79 -13.42
C LEU A 214 -5.97 14.05 -13.51
N PRO A 215 -6.33 14.74 -12.40
CA PRO A 215 -7.06 16.00 -12.49
C PRO A 215 -6.30 17.08 -13.27
N ARG A 216 -4.97 17.16 -13.12
CA ARG A 216 -4.12 18.11 -13.85
C ARG A 216 -4.09 17.82 -15.36
N LEU A 217 -4.07 16.55 -15.76
CA LEU A 217 -4.13 16.15 -17.17
C LEU A 217 -5.48 16.47 -17.82
N ASN A 218 -6.53 16.47 -17.03
CA ASN A 218 -7.90 16.81 -17.51
C ASN A 218 -8.18 18.33 -17.51
N ASP A 219 -7.40 19.09 -16.71
CA ASP A 219 -7.50 20.55 -16.64
C ASP A 219 -6.11 21.19 -16.78
N THR A 220 -5.78 21.59 -17.97
CA THR A 220 -4.48 22.16 -18.32
C THR A 220 -4.36 23.68 -18.05
N ARG A 221 -5.36 24.31 -17.40
CA ARG A 221 -5.30 25.71 -17.04
C ARG A 221 -4.22 26.00 -16.00
N GLY A 222 -3.53 27.12 -16.15
CA GLY A 222 -2.42 27.51 -15.29
C GLY A 222 -1.12 26.72 -15.55
N ASP A 223 -0.06 27.15 -14.92
CA ASP A 223 1.25 26.49 -15.01
C ASP A 223 1.43 25.41 -13.93
N SER A 224 2.42 24.54 -14.12
CA SER A 224 2.72 23.43 -13.23
C SER A 224 3.14 23.87 -11.83
N THR A 225 3.76 25.04 -11.69
CA THR A 225 4.21 25.57 -10.40
C THR A 225 3.06 26.07 -9.58
N SER A 226 2.12 26.79 -10.17
CA SER A 226 0.89 27.23 -9.50
C SER A 226 0.06 26.01 -9.07
N TYR A 227 -0.13 25.04 -9.94
CA TYR A 227 -0.85 23.82 -9.58
C TYR A 227 -0.19 23.07 -8.41
N LEU A 228 1.15 22.95 -8.42
CA LEU A 228 1.90 22.33 -7.31
C LEU A 228 1.65 23.07 -5.99
N ASN A 229 1.64 24.40 -6.01
CA ASN A 229 1.49 25.22 -4.81
C ASN A 229 0.06 25.24 -4.29
N ASP A 230 -0.94 25.32 -5.17
CA ASP A 230 -2.33 25.61 -4.83
C ASP A 230 -3.16 24.34 -4.62
N ALA A 231 -2.85 23.26 -5.36
CA ALA A 231 -3.58 22.00 -5.27
C ALA A 231 -2.82 20.91 -4.48
N ILE A 232 -1.52 20.71 -4.76
CA ILE A 232 -0.78 19.58 -4.20
C ILE A 232 -0.28 19.89 -2.79
N ARG A 233 0.42 21.01 -2.58
CA ARG A 233 1.04 21.33 -1.29
C ARG A 233 0.06 21.33 -0.12
N PRO A 234 -1.14 21.94 -0.20
CA PRO A 234 -2.10 21.95 0.89
C PRO A 234 -2.63 20.57 1.26
N SER A 235 -2.80 19.70 0.26
CA SER A 235 -3.42 18.38 0.40
C SER A 235 -2.39 17.23 0.58
N ARG A 236 -1.09 17.51 0.42
CA ARG A 236 -0.05 16.49 0.46
C ARG A 236 0.08 15.82 1.83
N ASP A 237 -0.07 16.56 2.91
CA ASP A 237 0.04 15.99 4.25
C ASP A 237 -1.14 15.04 4.57
N ASP A 238 -2.32 15.24 4.00
CA ASP A 238 -3.44 14.29 4.11
C ASP A 238 -3.15 13.00 3.33
N HIS A 239 -2.60 13.12 2.12
CA HIS A 239 -2.17 11.98 1.35
C HIS A 239 -1.08 11.19 2.08
N THR A 240 -0.07 11.88 2.61
CA THR A 240 1.05 11.26 3.32
C THR A 240 0.62 10.58 4.62
N HIS A 241 -0.42 11.06 5.30
CA HIS A 241 -0.96 10.41 6.51
C HIS A 241 -1.38 8.96 6.24
N ASN A 242 -2.10 8.71 5.16
CA ASN A 242 -2.55 7.36 4.79
C ASN A 242 -1.36 6.44 4.45
N VAL A 243 -0.34 6.98 3.79
CA VAL A 243 0.89 6.25 3.47
C VAL A 243 1.71 5.97 4.74
N PHE A 244 1.76 6.91 5.68
CA PHE A 244 2.47 6.76 6.94
C PHE A 244 1.93 5.59 7.77
N ALA A 245 0.61 5.43 7.86
CA ALA A 245 0.00 4.29 8.53
C ALA A 245 0.40 2.94 7.87
N GLU A 246 0.53 2.92 6.54
CA GLU A 246 1.00 1.72 5.85
C GLU A 246 2.48 1.43 6.09
N ILE A 247 3.34 2.45 6.11
CA ILE A 247 4.75 2.32 6.48
C ILE A 247 4.89 1.76 7.90
N CYS A 248 4.07 2.22 8.85
CA CYS A 248 4.07 1.70 10.22
C CYS A 248 3.70 0.21 10.27
N ARG A 249 2.73 -0.23 9.46
CA ARG A 249 2.38 -1.66 9.35
C ARG A 249 3.48 -2.50 8.69
N GLN A 250 4.11 -1.98 7.63
CA GLN A 250 5.28 -2.62 7.01
C GLN A 250 6.42 -2.80 8.02
N PHE A 251 6.70 -1.75 8.80
CA PHE A 251 7.71 -1.81 9.86
C PHE A 251 7.39 -2.92 10.86
N MET A 252 6.17 -3.00 11.37
CA MET A 252 5.79 -4.06 12.31
C MET A 252 5.92 -5.45 11.70
N ALA A 253 5.59 -5.61 10.43
CA ALA A 253 5.64 -6.90 9.73
C ALA A 253 7.09 -7.36 9.44
N HIS A 254 8.01 -6.43 9.12
CA HIS A 254 9.30 -6.81 8.52
C HIS A 254 10.53 -6.25 9.25
N ASP A 255 10.41 -5.15 9.98
CA ASP A 255 11.54 -4.38 10.50
C ASP A 255 11.53 -4.16 12.02
N ALA A 256 10.55 -4.73 12.73
CA ALA A 256 10.34 -4.51 14.16
C ALA A 256 11.28 -5.31 15.06
N LEU A 257 12.05 -6.26 14.52
CA LEU A 257 12.92 -7.16 15.28
C LEU A 257 13.88 -6.41 16.21
N GLY A 258 14.53 -5.37 15.73
CA GLY A 258 15.50 -4.58 16.52
C GLY A 258 14.89 -3.75 17.65
N VAL A 259 13.57 -3.51 17.63
CA VAL A 259 12.85 -2.68 18.61
C VAL A 259 12.04 -3.55 19.57
N PHE A 260 11.37 -4.58 19.06
CA PHE A 260 10.44 -5.41 19.83
C PHE A 260 10.90 -6.86 20.01
N GLY A 261 12.13 -7.19 19.61
CA GLY A 261 12.68 -8.54 19.71
C GLY A 261 12.11 -9.54 18.72
N SER A 262 11.12 -9.15 17.93
CA SER A 262 10.53 -9.97 16.86
C SER A 262 9.70 -9.12 15.92
N ASN A 263 9.58 -9.56 14.67
CA ASN A 263 8.59 -9.03 13.72
C ASN A 263 7.19 -9.55 14.05
N ALA A 264 6.17 -8.90 13.51
CA ALA A 264 4.81 -9.37 13.64
C ALA A 264 4.58 -10.63 12.77
N ARG A 265 3.90 -11.63 13.34
CA ARG A 265 3.35 -12.79 12.61
C ARG A 265 2.06 -12.43 11.90
N GLU A 266 1.31 -11.50 12.48
CA GLU A 266 0.07 -10.96 11.97
C GLU A 266 0.10 -9.45 12.15
N SER A 267 -0.18 -8.68 11.10
CA SER A 267 -0.20 -7.23 11.10
C SER A 267 -1.37 -6.72 10.26
N GLY A 268 -2.14 -5.78 10.81
CA GLY A 268 -3.28 -5.17 10.17
C GLY A 268 -3.77 -3.95 10.91
N SER A 269 -5.07 -3.71 10.89
CA SER A 269 -5.74 -2.64 11.63
C SER A 269 -7.04 -3.14 12.25
N LEU A 270 -7.54 -2.40 13.22
CA LEU A 270 -8.80 -2.70 13.91
C LEU A 270 -9.73 -1.51 13.77
N TRP A 271 -10.98 -1.77 13.42
CA TRP A 271 -12.02 -0.75 13.38
C TRP A 271 -13.38 -1.36 13.65
N GLY A 272 -14.22 -0.61 14.36
CA GLY A 272 -15.57 -1.01 14.72
C GLY A 272 -16.37 0.19 15.20
N SER A 273 -17.49 -0.09 15.85
CA SER A 273 -18.28 0.96 16.49
C SER A 273 -17.53 1.48 17.71
N GLY A 274 -17.07 2.72 17.66
CA GLY A 274 -16.42 3.39 18.80
C GLY A 274 -14.92 3.22 18.90
N TYR A 275 -14.25 2.46 18.00
CA TYR A 275 -12.79 2.32 18.02
C TYR A 275 -12.16 2.28 16.62
N GLU A 276 -10.96 2.80 16.53
CA GLU A 276 -10.07 2.67 15.37
C GLU A 276 -8.61 2.59 15.83
N ILE A 277 -7.87 1.59 15.33
CA ILE A 277 -6.46 1.37 15.62
C ILE A 277 -5.75 1.11 14.30
N ASP A 278 -4.83 1.99 13.92
CA ASP A 278 -4.19 2.01 12.61
C ASP A 278 -3.27 0.83 12.33
N SER A 279 -2.61 0.34 13.38
CA SER A 279 -1.66 -0.77 13.30
C SER A 279 -1.86 -1.69 14.50
N ALA A 280 -2.26 -2.93 14.27
CA ALA A 280 -2.43 -3.92 15.31
C ALA A 280 -1.97 -5.29 14.82
N GLY A 281 -1.72 -6.20 15.74
CA GLY A 281 -1.30 -7.55 15.38
C GLY A 281 -0.71 -8.34 16.52
N ILE A 282 -0.04 -9.42 16.16
CA ILE A 282 0.61 -10.33 17.09
C ILE A 282 2.10 -10.42 16.71
N LEU A 283 2.98 -10.10 17.65
CA LEU A 283 4.42 -10.26 17.51
C LEU A 283 4.83 -11.75 17.48
N GLY A 284 6.00 -12.03 16.93
CA GLY A 284 6.61 -13.36 16.97
C GLY A 284 6.74 -13.94 18.36
N SER A 285 6.93 -13.09 19.37
CA SER A 285 6.92 -13.43 20.80
C SER A 285 5.57 -13.87 21.36
N GLY A 286 4.48 -13.66 20.60
CA GLY A 286 3.11 -13.92 21.05
C GLY A 286 2.42 -12.73 21.72
N ALA A 287 3.11 -11.62 21.98
CA ALA A 287 2.52 -10.40 22.50
C ALA A 287 1.62 -9.73 21.46
N ALA A 288 0.47 -9.20 21.89
CA ALA A 288 -0.36 -8.34 21.05
C ALA A 288 0.23 -6.92 21.00
N PHE A 289 0.10 -6.24 19.87
CA PHE A 289 0.44 -4.82 19.76
C PHE A 289 -0.71 -4.03 19.17
N TYR A 290 -0.80 -2.76 19.57
CA TYR A 290 -1.82 -1.81 19.15
C TYR A 290 -1.15 -0.45 18.98
N GLY A 291 -1.35 0.21 17.84
CA GLY A 291 -0.70 1.46 17.54
C GLY A 291 -1.55 2.41 16.70
N ASN A 292 -1.47 3.69 17.02
CA ASN A 292 -2.05 4.76 16.23
C ASN A 292 -0.96 5.61 15.57
N CYS A 293 -1.25 6.11 14.37
CA CYS A 293 -0.33 6.78 13.49
C CYS A 293 -0.66 8.28 13.37
N PHE A 294 0.30 9.14 13.70
CA PHE A 294 0.13 10.59 13.71
C PHE A 294 1.13 11.25 12.75
N TRP A 295 0.72 11.49 11.53
CA TRP A 295 1.53 12.25 10.57
C TRP A 295 1.60 13.73 10.92
N ARG A 296 0.48 14.30 11.35
CA ARG A 296 0.37 15.65 11.90
C ARG A 296 0.76 15.64 13.38
N GLN A 297 0.56 16.77 14.05
CA GLN A 297 0.80 16.85 15.50
C GLN A 297 -0.13 15.88 16.25
N VAL A 298 0.41 15.20 17.25
CA VAL A 298 -0.40 14.35 18.14
C VAL A 298 -1.40 15.23 18.90
N PRO A 299 -2.69 14.98 18.78
CA PRO A 299 -3.69 15.70 19.56
C PRO A 299 -3.59 15.33 21.06
N HIS A 300 -3.98 16.24 21.93
CA HIS A 300 -4.28 15.98 23.34
C HIS A 300 -3.18 15.32 24.22
N GLY A 301 -1.91 15.40 23.88
CA GLY A 301 -0.80 15.04 24.80
C GLY A 301 -0.97 13.67 25.47
N GLY A 302 -1.16 13.66 26.81
CA GLY A 302 -1.31 12.41 27.59
C GLY A 302 -2.59 11.63 27.36
N GLU A 303 -3.66 12.27 26.92
CA GLU A 303 -4.97 11.64 26.64
C GLU A 303 -4.93 10.70 25.43
N THR A 304 -3.98 10.91 24.51
CA THR A 304 -3.77 10.02 23.37
C THR A 304 -3.55 8.55 23.77
N LEU A 305 -2.81 8.34 24.84
CA LEU A 305 -2.55 6.99 25.33
C LEU A 305 -3.79 6.40 26.02
N THR A 306 -4.59 7.22 26.70
CA THR A 306 -5.85 6.82 27.31
C THR A 306 -6.87 6.45 26.21
N ALA A 307 -6.98 7.24 25.16
CA ALA A 307 -7.85 6.93 24.01
C ALA A 307 -7.47 5.59 23.33
N LEU A 308 -6.17 5.31 23.20
CA LEU A 308 -5.72 4.00 22.71
C LEU A 308 -6.11 2.86 23.68
N ASP A 309 -5.99 3.06 24.99
CA ASP A 309 -6.43 2.08 25.99
C ASP A 309 -7.95 1.83 25.94
N GLU A 310 -8.73 2.86 25.66
CA GLU A 310 -10.19 2.74 25.47
C GLU A 310 -10.50 1.94 24.21
N ALA A 311 -9.88 2.27 23.08
CA ALA A 311 -10.02 1.52 21.83
C ALA A 311 -9.62 0.04 22.00
N ILE A 312 -8.58 -0.27 22.79
CA ILE A 312 -8.17 -1.64 23.12
C ILE A 312 -9.23 -2.37 23.96
N ARG A 313 -9.96 -1.68 24.84
CA ARG A 313 -11.02 -2.27 25.65
C ARG A 313 -12.29 -2.56 24.87
N GLU A 314 -12.60 -1.71 23.89
CA GLU A 314 -13.79 -1.84 23.02
C GLU A 314 -13.70 -3.01 22.03
N ASN A 315 -12.49 -3.43 21.67
CA ASN A 315 -12.27 -4.57 20.79
C ASN A 315 -11.87 -5.83 21.56
N ARG A 316 -12.03 -7.00 20.95
CA ARG A 316 -11.69 -8.30 21.56
C ARG A 316 -10.41 -8.92 20.98
N TYR A 317 -9.75 -8.25 20.06
CA TYR A 317 -8.52 -8.76 19.44
C TYR A 317 -7.41 -8.87 20.47
N GLY A 318 -6.69 -9.99 20.46
CA GLY A 318 -5.64 -10.25 21.44
C GLY A 318 -6.11 -10.43 22.89
N PHE A 319 -7.42 -10.61 23.11
CA PHE A 319 -7.96 -10.90 24.43
C PHE A 319 -7.37 -12.21 24.99
N GLY A 320 -7.01 -12.20 26.28
CA GLY A 320 -6.33 -13.34 26.94
C GLY A 320 -4.81 -13.39 26.73
N ARG A 321 -4.21 -12.47 25.95
CA ARG A 321 -2.75 -12.38 25.89
C ARG A 321 -2.21 -11.59 27.07
N GLU A 322 -1.17 -12.15 27.70
CA GLU A 322 -0.55 -11.59 28.90
C GLU A 322 0.15 -10.26 28.60
N HIS A 323 0.83 -10.19 27.44
CA HIS A 323 1.60 -9.01 27.06
C HIS A 323 0.92 -8.25 25.93
N ARG A 324 0.72 -6.93 26.14
CA ARG A 324 0.10 -6.02 25.17
C ARG A 324 0.93 -4.76 25.03
N GLN A 325 1.48 -4.52 23.84
CA GLN A 325 2.28 -3.34 23.53
C GLN A 325 1.39 -2.23 22.97
N ARG A 326 1.63 -1.00 23.39
CA ARG A 326 1.02 0.23 22.88
C ARG A 326 2.06 1.01 22.12
N ILE A 327 1.78 1.37 20.89
CA ILE A 327 2.74 2.02 20.02
C ILE A 327 2.13 3.31 19.48
N LEU A 328 2.81 4.43 19.69
CA LEU A 328 2.42 5.69 19.10
C LEU A 328 3.43 6.03 17.99
N PHE A 329 3.01 5.89 16.76
CA PHE A 329 3.80 6.28 15.60
C PHE A 329 3.62 7.78 15.35
N THR A 330 4.67 8.58 15.51
CA THR A 330 4.58 10.03 15.44
C THR A 330 5.57 10.58 14.43
N ALA A 331 5.08 11.24 13.37
CA ALA A 331 5.94 11.84 12.36
C ALA A 331 6.58 13.17 12.79
N ARG A 332 6.15 13.74 13.92
CA ARG A 332 6.71 14.94 14.55
C ARG A 332 7.09 14.64 15.98
N PRO A 333 8.04 15.36 16.55
CA PRO A 333 8.38 15.21 17.97
C PRO A 333 7.11 15.32 18.84
N PRO A 334 6.81 14.31 19.65
CA PRO A 334 5.61 14.33 20.47
C PRO A 334 5.74 15.31 21.64
N PRO A 335 4.61 15.82 22.17
CA PRO A 335 4.60 16.71 23.33
C PRO A 335 5.31 16.11 24.55
N ARG A 336 5.95 16.95 25.36
CA ARG A 336 6.66 16.51 26.58
C ARG A 336 5.76 15.70 27.54
N ALA A 337 4.48 16.08 27.65
CA ALA A 337 3.49 15.37 28.46
C ALA A 337 3.32 13.91 27.99
N LEU A 338 3.25 13.69 26.67
CA LEU A 338 3.12 12.36 26.08
C LEU A 338 4.38 11.52 26.30
N LYS A 339 5.58 12.11 26.10
CA LYS A 339 6.85 11.42 26.38
C LYS A 339 6.90 10.93 27.84
N ARG A 340 6.49 11.78 28.79
CA ARG A 340 6.43 11.41 30.22
C ARG A 340 5.39 10.32 30.50
N ALA A 341 4.23 10.37 29.86
CA ALA A 341 3.18 9.36 30.04
C ALA A 341 3.64 7.98 29.53
N VAL A 342 4.28 7.94 28.36
CA VAL A 342 4.84 6.71 27.79
C VAL A 342 5.99 6.17 28.63
N ALA A 343 6.91 7.01 29.10
CA ALA A 343 8.04 6.60 29.92
C ALA A 343 7.64 5.96 31.27
N LYS A 344 6.43 6.24 31.76
CA LYS A 344 5.87 5.62 32.98
C LYS A 344 5.30 4.22 32.75
N ARG A 345 5.26 3.73 31.51
CA ARG A 345 4.64 2.45 31.14
C ARG A 345 5.65 1.54 30.45
N HIS A 346 5.87 0.36 30.99
CA HIS A 346 6.81 -0.64 30.42
C HIS A 346 6.36 -1.20 29.06
N ASN A 347 5.09 -1.06 28.73
CA ASN A 347 4.48 -1.62 27.53
C ASN A 347 3.95 -0.54 26.56
N ALA A 348 4.57 0.63 26.58
CA ALA A 348 4.25 1.72 25.66
C ALA A 348 5.52 2.27 25.02
N SER A 349 5.46 2.59 23.73
CA SER A 349 6.58 3.08 22.93
C SER A 349 6.15 4.19 21.99
N ILE A 350 7.06 5.09 21.67
CA ILE A 350 6.92 6.09 20.62
C ILE A 350 7.92 5.75 19.52
N ILE A 351 7.46 5.66 18.30
CA ILE A 351 8.26 5.33 17.12
C ILE A 351 8.19 6.50 16.13
N GLY A 352 9.34 7.07 15.81
CA GLY A 352 9.50 8.15 14.83
C GLY A 352 9.87 7.66 13.45
N PRO A 353 9.89 8.58 12.44
CA PRO A 353 10.29 8.25 11.07
C PRO A 353 11.74 7.76 10.96
N GLY A 354 12.64 8.19 11.86
CA GLY A 354 14.02 7.71 11.92
C GLY A 354 14.09 6.20 12.13
N VAL A 355 13.40 5.70 13.17
CA VAL A 355 13.32 4.25 13.44
C VAL A 355 12.70 3.50 12.26
N LEU A 356 11.62 4.04 11.66
CA LEU A 356 10.98 3.44 10.49
C LEU A 356 11.94 3.35 9.30
N ALA A 357 12.79 4.34 9.12
CA ALA A 357 13.81 4.38 8.07
C ALA A 357 15.08 3.57 8.40
N GLY A 358 15.21 3.05 9.63
CA GLY A 358 16.44 2.40 10.09
C GLY A 358 17.58 3.41 10.35
N MET A 359 17.22 4.65 10.66
CA MET A 359 18.10 5.76 11.01
C MET A 359 17.94 6.09 12.50
N ALA A 360 18.89 6.82 13.07
CA ALA A 360 18.69 7.37 14.42
C ALA A 360 17.52 8.37 14.41
N ASP A 361 16.71 8.36 15.47
CA ASP A 361 15.74 9.43 15.68
C ASP A 361 16.49 10.70 16.09
N GLU A 362 16.15 11.83 15.47
CA GLU A 362 16.66 13.16 15.79
C GLU A 362 16.12 13.67 17.14
#